data_4012f143911f0d610abf2de9c3b88600
#
_entry.id   4012f143911f0d610abf2de9c3b88600
#
_cell.length_a   1.000
_cell.length_b   1.000
_cell.length_c   1.000
_cell.angle_alpha   90.00
_cell.angle_beta   90.00
_cell.angle_gamma   90.00
#
_symmetry.space_group_name_H-M   'P 1'
#
loop_
_entity.id
_entity.type
_entity.pdbx_description
1 polymer ?
#
loop_
_entity_poly.entity_id
_entity_poly.type
_entity_poly.pdbx_seq_one_letter_code
_entity_poly.pdbx_strand_id
1 'polypeptide(L)'
;MAFLGGITAKLNNLLGGFFAKAKSNSQVAKGLAIGSTAYRKAAALRIGTPLLVLACLSMITLPLPPTLLDVLFSFNIALSMVVLLVAIYSKRPLDFGSFPTVLLLTTILRLSLNVASTRVILLNGQGGTAAAGHVIESFGNVVMGGSYTVGIIVFSILVIINFVVVTKGAGRIAEVSARFTLDAMPGKQMAIDADLNAGIINQDQA
;
A
#
# COMPACT_ATOMS: atom_id res chain seq x y z
N MET A 1 -8.68 -22.59 -71.83
CA MET A 1 -8.82 -21.42 -70.89
C MET A 1 -9.47 -21.78 -69.54
N ALA A 2 -10.32 -22.79 -69.44
CA ALA A 2 -11.00 -23.14 -68.16
C ALA A 2 -10.10 -23.83 -67.12
N PHE A 3 -9.02 -24.51 -67.52
CA PHE A 3 -8.14 -25.28 -66.62
C PHE A 3 -7.23 -24.38 -65.74
N LEU A 4 -6.80 -23.24 -66.25
CA LEU A 4 -5.98 -22.25 -65.52
C LEU A 4 -6.80 -21.48 -64.43
N GLY A 5 -8.09 -21.22 -64.68
CA GLY A 5 -8.97 -20.56 -63.70
C GLY A 5 -9.26 -21.39 -62.45
N GLY A 6 -9.32 -22.73 -62.57
CA GLY A 6 -9.52 -23.63 -61.47
C GLY A 6 -8.30 -23.73 -60.54
N ILE A 7 -7.09 -23.65 -61.09
CA ILE A 7 -5.85 -23.72 -60.33
C ILE A 7 -5.63 -22.44 -59.54
N THR A 8 -5.89 -21.26 -60.14
CA THR A 8 -5.74 -19.95 -59.48
C THR A 8 -6.76 -19.77 -58.36
N ALA A 9 -8.01 -20.26 -58.53
CA ALA A 9 -9.02 -20.20 -57.46
C ALA A 9 -8.64 -21.15 -56.27
N LYS A 10 -8.11 -22.33 -56.56
CA LYS A 10 -7.67 -23.28 -55.52
C LYS A 10 -6.43 -22.79 -54.77
N LEU A 11 -5.50 -22.12 -55.46
CA LEU A 11 -4.32 -21.51 -54.89
C LEU A 11 -4.69 -20.31 -53.98
N ASN A 12 -5.62 -19.48 -54.41
CA ASN A 12 -6.11 -18.35 -53.65
C ASN A 12 -6.83 -18.77 -52.33
N ASN A 13 -7.61 -19.87 -52.42
CA ASN A 13 -8.26 -20.42 -51.23
C ASN A 13 -7.26 -21.06 -50.24
N LEU A 14 -6.21 -21.72 -50.75
CA LEU A 14 -5.14 -22.28 -49.92
C LEU A 14 -4.30 -21.17 -49.26
N LEU A 15 -3.93 -20.15 -50.01
CA LEU A 15 -3.20 -19.00 -49.47
C LEU A 15 -4.03 -18.18 -48.48
N GLY A 16 -5.33 -17.95 -48.77
CA GLY A 16 -6.24 -17.27 -47.87
C GLY A 16 -6.40 -18.03 -46.55
N GLY A 17 -6.52 -19.36 -46.56
CA GLY A 17 -6.58 -20.22 -45.40
C GLY A 17 -5.28 -20.17 -44.56
N PHE A 18 -4.12 -20.15 -45.26
CA PHE A 18 -2.81 -20.06 -44.59
C PHE A 18 -2.61 -18.71 -43.90
N PHE A 19 -2.97 -17.61 -44.55
CA PHE A 19 -2.87 -16.26 -43.98
C PHE A 19 -3.88 -16.06 -42.84
N ALA A 20 -5.10 -16.63 -42.91
CA ALA A 20 -6.07 -16.58 -41.86
C ALA A 20 -5.58 -17.35 -40.61
N LYS A 21 -4.98 -18.53 -40.83
CA LYS A 21 -4.40 -19.35 -39.75
C LYS A 21 -3.16 -18.68 -39.12
N ALA A 22 -2.31 -18.01 -39.90
CA ALA A 22 -1.17 -17.25 -39.43
C ALA A 22 -1.62 -16.03 -38.59
N LYS A 23 -2.67 -15.32 -39.03
CA LYS A 23 -3.27 -14.20 -38.31
C LYS A 23 -3.91 -14.62 -36.99
N SER A 24 -4.64 -15.74 -36.98
CA SER A 24 -5.22 -16.35 -35.77
C SER A 24 -4.12 -16.71 -34.74
N ASN A 25 -3.03 -17.33 -35.23
CA ASN A 25 -1.91 -17.71 -34.36
C ASN A 25 -1.18 -16.48 -33.77
N SER A 26 -1.09 -15.37 -34.53
CA SER A 26 -0.52 -14.12 -34.02
C SER A 26 -1.39 -13.46 -32.93
N GLN A 27 -2.71 -13.56 -33.02
CA GLN A 27 -3.63 -13.05 -32.02
C GLN A 27 -3.59 -13.90 -30.73
N VAL A 28 -3.51 -15.22 -30.88
CA VAL A 28 -3.33 -16.13 -29.75
C VAL A 28 -1.99 -15.88 -29.05
N ALA A 29 -0.91 -15.68 -29.81
CA ALA A 29 0.41 -15.36 -29.26
C ALA A 29 0.41 -14.01 -28.52
N LYS A 30 -0.30 -12.99 -29.06
CA LYS A 30 -0.47 -11.69 -28.36
C LYS A 30 -1.30 -11.83 -27.07
N GLY A 31 -2.37 -12.62 -27.11
CA GLY A 31 -3.19 -12.90 -25.93
C GLY A 31 -2.39 -13.60 -24.81
N LEU A 32 -1.58 -14.61 -25.18
CA LEU A 32 -0.67 -15.31 -24.27
C LEU A 32 0.42 -14.39 -23.70
N ALA A 33 0.99 -13.50 -24.53
CA ALA A 33 1.99 -12.53 -24.09
C ALA A 33 1.41 -11.51 -23.09
N ILE A 34 0.20 -11.01 -23.34
CA ILE A 34 -0.50 -10.10 -22.40
C ILE A 34 -0.84 -10.83 -21.11
N GLY A 35 -1.31 -12.08 -21.20
CA GLY A 35 -1.59 -12.90 -20.02
C GLY A 35 -0.33 -13.17 -19.18
N SER A 36 0.80 -13.46 -19.83
CA SER A 36 2.07 -13.70 -19.15
C SER A 36 2.64 -12.46 -18.45
N THR A 37 2.50 -11.28 -19.06
CA THR A 37 2.94 -10.01 -18.44
C THR A 37 2.03 -9.60 -17.29
N ALA A 38 0.72 -9.80 -17.39
CA ALA A 38 -0.22 -9.56 -16.30
C ALA A 38 0.03 -10.52 -15.14
N TYR A 39 0.27 -11.81 -15.41
CA TYR A 39 0.62 -12.81 -14.41
C TYR A 39 1.95 -12.49 -13.72
N ARG A 40 2.98 -12.08 -14.48
CA ARG A 40 4.28 -11.68 -13.92
C ARG A 40 4.16 -10.45 -13.03
N LYS A 41 3.35 -9.44 -13.41
CA LYS A 41 3.06 -8.27 -12.57
C LYS A 41 2.30 -8.65 -11.30
N ALA A 42 1.29 -9.51 -11.41
CA ALA A 42 0.55 -10.01 -10.24
C ALA A 42 1.42 -10.87 -9.32
N ALA A 43 2.31 -11.71 -9.88
CA ALA A 43 3.27 -12.49 -9.12
C ALA A 43 4.32 -11.59 -8.44
N ALA A 44 4.83 -10.57 -9.13
CA ALA A 44 5.75 -9.59 -8.55
C ALA A 44 5.14 -8.81 -7.40
N LEU A 45 3.86 -8.42 -7.49
CA LEU A 45 3.14 -7.80 -6.37
C LEU A 45 2.96 -8.76 -5.18
N ARG A 46 2.70 -10.05 -5.45
CA ARG A 46 2.56 -11.07 -4.39
C ARG A 46 3.87 -11.33 -3.64
N ILE A 47 5.00 -11.25 -4.32
CA ILE A 47 6.34 -11.45 -3.73
C ILE A 47 6.87 -10.13 -3.14
N GLY A 48 6.45 -8.98 -3.66
CA GLY A 48 6.91 -7.66 -3.22
C GLY A 48 6.63 -7.38 -1.75
N THR A 49 5.44 -7.70 -1.27
CA THR A 49 5.05 -7.49 0.14
C THR A 49 5.91 -8.29 1.12
N PRO A 50 6.09 -9.64 0.96
CA PRO A 50 6.97 -10.41 1.84
C PRO A 50 8.42 -9.97 1.75
N LEU A 51 8.91 -9.60 0.57
CA LEU A 51 10.27 -9.12 0.38
C LEU A 51 10.51 -7.78 1.10
N LEU A 52 9.53 -6.88 1.06
CA LEU A 52 9.59 -5.60 1.76
C LEU A 52 9.59 -5.81 3.29
N VAL A 53 8.75 -6.69 3.79
CA VAL A 53 8.75 -7.06 5.22
C VAL A 53 10.09 -7.67 5.63
N LEU A 54 10.65 -8.56 4.81
CA LEU A 54 11.97 -9.15 5.06
C LEU A 54 13.08 -8.07 5.07
N ALA A 55 13.02 -7.12 4.13
CA ALA A 55 13.94 -5.99 4.10
C ALA A 55 13.82 -5.12 5.37
N CYS A 56 12.60 -4.81 5.81
CA CYS A 56 12.37 -4.08 7.06
C CYS A 56 12.92 -4.82 8.29
N LEU A 57 12.74 -6.14 8.35
CA LEU A 57 13.28 -6.95 9.44
C LEU A 57 14.81 -7.01 9.39
N SER A 58 15.41 -7.06 8.20
CA SER A 58 16.87 -7.05 8.05
C SER A 58 17.49 -5.72 8.52
N MET A 59 16.77 -4.60 8.37
CA MET A 59 17.20 -3.29 8.87
C MET A 59 17.36 -3.25 10.40
N ILE A 60 16.60 -4.07 11.13
CA ILE A 60 16.70 -4.16 12.58
C ILE A 60 18.00 -4.83 12.99
N THR A 61 18.50 -5.78 12.20
CA THR A 61 19.68 -6.59 12.53
C THR A 61 20.97 -6.02 11.96
N LEU A 62 20.94 -5.38 10.81
CA LEU A 62 22.12 -4.85 10.12
C LEU A 62 22.38 -3.38 10.54
N PRO A 63 23.64 -2.99 10.84
CA PRO A 63 23.98 -1.59 11.05
C PRO A 63 23.88 -0.84 9.72
N LEU A 64 22.99 0.14 9.65
CA LEU A 64 22.78 0.97 8.46
C LEU A 64 23.73 2.18 8.50
N PRO A 65 24.31 2.58 7.36
CA PRO A 65 25.06 3.84 7.28
C PRO A 65 24.12 5.05 7.48
N PRO A 66 24.60 6.16 8.10
CA PRO A 66 23.78 7.34 8.38
C PRO A 66 23.10 7.94 7.15
N THR A 67 23.76 7.96 6.00
CA THR A 67 23.23 8.46 4.74
C THR A 67 22.01 7.65 4.25
N LEU A 68 22.03 6.34 4.45
CA LEU A 68 20.90 5.49 4.09
C LEU A 68 19.71 5.73 5.04
N LEU A 69 19.97 5.95 6.32
CA LEU A 69 18.94 6.33 7.30
C LEU A 69 18.28 7.63 6.90
N ASP A 70 19.03 8.65 6.48
CA ASP A 70 18.49 9.95 6.03
C ASP A 70 17.52 9.78 4.85
N VAL A 71 17.91 9.01 3.84
CA VAL A 71 17.04 8.72 2.68
C VAL A 71 15.76 7.99 3.10
N LEU A 72 15.88 7.00 3.96
CA LEU A 72 14.74 6.20 4.41
C LEU A 72 13.81 6.99 5.33
N PHE A 73 14.33 7.86 6.20
CA PHE A 73 13.50 8.76 7.00
C PHE A 73 12.76 9.77 6.13
N SER A 74 13.44 10.40 5.17
CA SER A 74 12.81 11.32 4.21
C SER A 74 11.71 10.62 3.41
N PHE A 75 11.97 9.39 2.93
CA PHE A 75 10.99 8.56 2.25
C PHE A 75 9.79 8.21 3.16
N ASN A 76 10.03 7.85 4.42
CA ASN A 76 8.97 7.54 5.37
C ASN A 76 8.08 8.75 5.68
N ILE A 77 8.66 9.95 5.78
CA ILE A 77 7.91 11.21 5.96
C ILE A 77 7.05 11.47 4.72
N ALA A 78 7.62 11.40 3.53
CA ALA A 78 6.89 11.59 2.27
C ALA A 78 5.76 10.56 2.12
N LEU A 79 6.02 9.29 2.41
CA LEU A 79 5.03 8.23 2.37
C LEU A 79 3.89 8.48 3.37
N SER A 80 4.20 8.91 4.59
CA SER A 80 3.19 9.26 5.60
C SER A 80 2.30 10.41 5.13
N MET A 81 2.87 11.42 4.45
CA MET A 81 2.13 12.54 3.87
C MET A 81 1.18 12.07 2.75
N VAL A 82 1.67 11.21 1.87
CA VAL A 82 0.85 10.61 0.80
C VAL A 82 -0.30 9.78 1.38
N VAL A 83 -0.03 8.94 2.37
CA VAL A 83 -1.07 8.13 3.04
C VAL A 83 -2.12 9.02 3.70
N LEU A 84 -1.69 10.11 4.36
CA LEU A 84 -2.60 11.08 4.96
C LEU A 84 -3.49 11.75 3.91
N LEU A 85 -2.91 12.21 2.80
CA LEU A 85 -3.67 12.83 1.69
C LEU A 85 -4.70 11.84 1.11
N VAL A 86 -4.29 10.60 0.85
CA VAL A 86 -5.19 9.56 0.35
C VAL A 86 -6.33 9.31 1.34
N ALA A 87 -6.04 9.26 2.65
CA ALA A 87 -7.06 9.06 3.68
C ALA A 87 -8.09 10.21 3.73
N ILE A 88 -7.63 11.46 3.55
CA ILE A 88 -8.51 12.64 3.56
C ILE A 88 -9.37 12.70 2.28
N TYR A 89 -8.78 12.41 1.12
CA TYR A 89 -9.49 12.48 -0.18
C TYR A 89 -10.33 11.25 -0.51
N SER A 90 -10.20 10.15 0.22
CA SER A 90 -11.00 8.95 0.02
C SER A 90 -12.44 9.17 0.50
N LYS A 91 -13.42 9.13 -0.44
CA LYS A 91 -14.83 9.35 -0.12
C LYS A 91 -15.49 8.15 0.56
N ARG A 92 -14.98 6.94 0.34
CA ARG A 92 -15.51 5.69 0.91
C ARG A 92 -14.36 4.84 1.43
N PRO A 93 -14.47 4.29 2.66
CA PRO A 93 -13.43 3.40 3.22
C PRO A 93 -13.13 2.17 2.37
N LEU A 94 -14.11 1.72 1.57
CA LEU A 94 -14.01 0.52 0.72
C LEU A 94 -13.36 0.79 -0.64
N ASP A 95 -13.27 2.05 -1.09
CA ASP A 95 -12.67 2.41 -2.38
C ASP A 95 -11.16 2.11 -2.40
N PHE A 96 -10.53 2.08 -1.22
CA PHE A 96 -9.12 1.75 -1.06
C PHE A 96 -8.93 0.44 -0.29
N GLY A 97 -9.31 -0.68 -0.91
CA GLY A 97 -9.22 -2.02 -0.30
C GLY A 97 -7.81 -2.43 0.17
N SER A 98 -6.75 -1.80 -0.38
CA SER A 98 -5.36 -2.03 0.05
C SER A 98 -4.92 -1.16 1.23
N PHE A 99 -5.77 -0.29 1.76
CA PHE A 99 -5.41 0.65 2.85
C PHE A 99 -4.85 -0.03 4.11
N PRO A 100 -5.45 -1.12 4.63
CA PRO A 100 -4.89 -1.83 5.78
C PRO A 100 -3.49 -2.38 5.53
N THR A 101 -3.25 -2.89 4.33
CA THR A 101 -1.92 -3.42 3.95
C THR A 101 -0.88 -2.32 3.86
N VAL A 102 -1.23 -1.15 3.28
CA VAL A 102 -0.34 0.02 3.20
C VAL A 102 -0.01 0.54 4.59
N LEU A 103 -1.00 0.66 5.49
CA LEU A 103 -0.78 1.06 6.88
C LEU A 103 0.14 0.10 7.61
N LEU A 104 -0.08 -1.22 7.46
CA LEU A 104 0.76 -2.23 8.08
C LEU A 104 2.21 -2.11 7.60
N LEU A 105 2.44 -1.99 6.30
CA LEU A 105 3.78 -1.84 5.74
C LEU A 105 4.46 -0.55 6.20
N THR A 106 3.73 0.57 6.21
CA THR A 106 4.26 1.86 6.67
C THR A 106 4.60 1.84 8.15
N THR A 107 3.79 1.18 8.98
CA THR A 107 4.07 1.04 10.41
C THR A 107 5.26 0.14 10.70
N ILE A 108 5.41 -0.98 9.97
CA ILE A 108 6.58 -1.86 10.09
C ILE A 108 7.85 -1.12 9.65
N LEU A 109 7.80 -0.38 8.54
CA LEU A 109 8.93 0.43 8.06
C LEU A 109 9.34 1.48 9.12
N ARG A 110 8.39 2.21 9.68
CA ARG A 110 8.63 3.21 10.74
C ARG A 110 9.25 2.57 11.97
N LEU A 111 8.71 1.44 12.42
CA LEU A 111 9.24 0.73 13.57
C LEU A 111 10.67 0.26 13.33
N SER A 112 10.94 -0.33 12.16
CA SER A 112 12.27 -0.79 11.77
C SER A 112 13.28 0.36 11.73
N LEU A 113 12.90 1.50 11.16
CA LEU A 113 13.75 2.70 11.14
C LEU A 113 14.04 3.25 12.54
N ASN A 114 13.04 3.28 13.41
CA ASN A 114 13.23 3.73 14.80
C ASN A 114 14.22 2.83 15.55
N VAL A 115 14.09 1.51 15.40
CA VAL A 115 15.02 0.55 16.04
C VAL A 115 16.42 0.68 15.44
N ALA A 116 16.52 0.77 14.11
CA ALA A 116 17.80 0.92 13.42
C ALA A 116 18.52 2.22 13.82
N SER A 117 17.82 3.36 13.85
CA SER A 117 18.40 4.65 14.25
C SER A 117 18.82 4.65 15.72
N THR A 118 18.01 4.11 16.61
CA THR A 118 18.35 3.99 18.04
C THR A 118 19.62 3.16 18.21
N ARG A 119 19.74 2.05 17.49
CA ARG A 119 20.93 1.22 17.52
C ARG A 119 22.19 1.98 17.04
N VAL A 120 22.06 2.71 15.92
CA VAL A 120 23.18 3.50 15.38
C VAL A 120 23.61 4.60 16.37
N ILE A 121 22.65 5.29 17.01
CA ILE A 121 22.92 6.28 18.04
C ILE A 121 23.66 5.65 19.23
N LEU A 122 23.22 4.49 19.70
CA LEU A 122 23.83 3.83 20.85
C LEU A 122 25.25 3.30 20.55
N LEU A 123 25.49 2.83 19.33
CA LEU A 123 26.80 2.30 18.93
C LEU A 123 27.78 3.41 18.53
N ASN A 124 27.34 4.44 17.82
CA ASN A 124 28.18 5.44 17.19
C ASN A 124 27.96 6.85 17.75
N GLY A 125 27.20 7.00 18.83
CA GLY A 125 26.88 8.31 19.43
C GLY A 125 28.08 9.16 19.85
N GLN A 126 29.24 8.53 20.04
CA GLN A 126 30.50 9.23 20.29
C GLN A 126 30.98 10.03 19.06
N GLY A 127 30.50 9.72 17.87
CA GLY A 127 30.81 10.43 16.62
C GLY A 127 30.13 11.79 16.46
N GLY A 128 29.31 12.21 17.42
CA GLY A 128 28.61 13.50 17.40
C GLY A 128 27.12 13.41 17.12
N THR A 129 26.49 14.59 16.98
CA THR A 129 25.03 14.72 16.81
C THR A 129 24.49 14.14 15.50
N ALA A 130 25.33 14.08 14.45
CA ALA A 130 25.00 13.53 13.14
C ALA A 130 25.19 12.00 13.04
N ALA A 131 25.50 11.30 14.13
CA ALA A 131 25.79 9.86 14.12
C ALA A 131 24.66 9.00 13.52
N ALA A 132 23.41 9.42 13.65
CA ALA A 132 22.25 8.74 13.08
C ALA A 132 21.69 9.40 11.81
N GLY A 133 22.39 10.38 11.26
CA GLY A 133 22.02 11.11 10.04
C GLY A 133 21.60 12.55 10.30
N HIS A 134 21.66 13.35 9.25
CA HIS A 134 21.36 14.78 9.31
C HIS A 134 19.87 15.11 9.44
N VAL A 135 18.99 14.24 9.00
CA VAL A 135 17.54 14.42 9.12
C VAL A 135 17.13 14.41 10.60
N ILE A 136 17.63 13.44 11.37
CA ILE A 136 17.34 13.32 12.81
C ILE A 136 17.97 14.48 13.56
N GLU A 137 19.21 14.85 13.24
CA GLU A 137 19.91 15.98 13.82
C GLU A 137 19.17 17.31 13.60
N SER A 138 18.77 17.58 12.34
CA SER A 138 18.06 18.80 11.97
C SER A 138 16.72 18.91 12.69
N PHE A 139 15.97 17.79 12.73
CA PHE A 139 14.69 17.74 13.44
C PHE A 139 14.89 17.96 14.95
N GLY A 140 15.89 17.32 15.54
CA GLY A 140 16.25 17.52 16.94
C GLY A 140 16.60 18.97 17.25
N ASN A 141 17.40 19.62 16.41
CA ASN A 141 17.79 21.03 16.58
C ASN A 141 16.60 21.97 16.50
N VAL A 142 15.65 21.74 15.57
CA VAL A 142 14.41 22.52 15.48
C VAL A 142 13.56 22.38 16.73
N VAL A 143 13.42 21.16 17.25
CA VAL A 143 12.58 20.88 18.44
C VAL A 143 13.24 21.39 19.73
N MET A 144 14.54 21.26 19.86
CA MET A 144 15.27 21.61 21.10
C MET A 144 15.71 23.08 21.15
N GLY A 145 15.81 23.75 19.99
CA GLY A 145 16.28 25.15 19.94
C GLY A 145 17.64 25.38 20.60
N GLY A 146 18.49 24.34 20.63
CA GLY A 146 19.82 24.41 21.28
C GLY A 146 19.83 24.19 22.79
N SER A 147 18.66 23.98 23.44
CA SER A 147 18.57 23.78 24.90
C SER A 147 18.04 22.39 25.23
N TYR A 148 18.82 21.58 25.94
CA TYR A 148 18.41 20.24 26.39
C TYR A 148 17.18 20.28 27.33
N THR A 149 17.05 21.32 28.14
CA THR A 149 15.89 21.47 29.04
C THR A 149 14.60 21.62 28.25
N VAL A 150 14.62 22.45 27.21
CA VAL A 150 13.46 22.61 26.31
C VAL A 150 13.16 21.29 25.61
N GLY A 151 14.18 20.57 25.16
CA GLY A 151 14.04 19.29 24.53
C GLY A 151 13.34 18.25 25.40
N ILE A 152 13.73 18.14 26.68
CA ILE A 152 13.10 17.21 27.64
C ILE A 152 11.63 17.55 27.87
N ILE A 153 11.31 18.84 28.03
CA ILE A 153 9.93 19.30 28.25
C ILE A 153 9.06 18.98 27.03
N VAL A 154 9.52 19.37 25.83
CA VAL A 154 8.78 19.13 24.58
C VAL A 154 8.62 17.64 24.33
N PHE A 155 9.68 16.84 24.53
CA PHE A 155 9.60 15.39 24.40
C PHE A 155 8.57 14.77 25.36
N SER A 156 8.58 15.18 26.62
CA SER A 156 7.62 14.71 27.63
C SER A 156 6.17 15.02 27.25
N ILE A 157 5.92 16.25 26.78
CA ILE A 157 4.61 16.69 26.30
C ILE A 157 4.18 15.86 25.09
N LEU A 158 5.05 15.66 24.10
CA LEU A 158 4.75 14.87 22.90
C LEU A 158 4.45 13.41 23.25
N VAL A 159 5.19 12.80 24.16
CA VAL A 159 4.95 11.42 24.61
C VAL A 159 3.59 11.29 25.31
N ILE A 160 3.25 12.23 26.20
CA ILE A 160 1.97 12.23 26.91
C ILE A 160 0.81 12.41 25.93
N ILE A 161 0.91 13.41 25.03
CA ILE A 161 -0.13 13.66 24.02
C ILE A 161 -0.30 12.44 23.12
N ASN A 162 0.80 11.87 22.60
CA ASN A 162 0.74 10.71 21.72
C ASN A 162 0.11 9.51 22.44
N PHE A 163 0.50 9.25 23.69
CA PHE A 163 -0.09 8.17 24.50
C PHE A 163 -1.59 8.39 24.72
N VAL A 164 -2.01 9.58 25.15
CA VAL A 164 -3.42 9.89 25.42
C VAL A 164 -4.26 9.85 24.13
N VAL A 165 -3.77 10.46 23.05
CA VAL A 165 -4.50 10.51 21.78
C VAL A 165 -4.62 9.12 21.16
N VAL A 166 -3.53 8.34 21.12
CA VAL A 166 -3.57 7.00 20.52
C VAL A 166 -4.41 6.05 21.37
N THR A 167 -4.20 6.02 22.69
CA THR A 167 -4.86 5.03 23.56
C THR A 167 -6.34 5.35 23.77
N LYS A 168 -6.69 6.61 24.08
CA LYS A 168 -8.08 7.00 24.32
C LYS A 168 -8.83 7.34 23.04
N GLY A 169 -8.17 7.96 22.07
CA GLY A 169 -8.77 8.37 20.80
C GLY A 169 -9.18 7.18 19.95
N ALA A 170 -8.29 6.22 19.75
CA ALA A 170 -8.57 5.02 18.95
C ALA A 170 -9.72 4.19 19.54
N GLY A 171 -9.75 4.02 20.88
CA GLY A 171 -10.85 3.33 21.58
C GLY A 171 -12.20 4.01 21.35
N ARG A 172 -12.24 5.34 21.48
CA ARG A 172 -13.47 6.13 21.25
C ARG A 172 -13.95 6.07 19.81
N ILE A 173 -13.06 6.18 18.84
CA ILE A 173 -13.41 6.08 17.42
C ILE A 173 -13.97 4.70 17.12
N ALA A 174 -13.36 3.63 17.61
CA ALA A 174 -13.85 2.27 17.42
C ALA A 174 -15.25 2.07 18.04
N GLU A 175 -15.48 2.55 19.26
CA GLU A 175 -16.76 2.48 19.96
C GLU A 175 -17.87 3.24 19.20
N VAL A 176 -17.59 4.48 18.81
CA VAL A 176 -18.55 5.32 18.07
C VAL A 176 -18.84 4.72 16.69
N SER A 177 -17.83 4.22 15.99
CA SER A 177 -17.99 3.57 14.69
C SER A 177 -18.83 2.30 14.78
N ALA A 178 -18.60 1.46 15.81
CA ALA A 178 -19.41 0.28 16.06
C ALA A 178 -20.88 0.65 16.34
N ARG A 179 -21.11 1.69 17.15
CA ARG A 179 -22.46 2.17 17.46
C ARG A 179 -23.20 2.66 16.24
N PHE A 180 -22.58 3.50 15.40
CA PHE A 180 -23.19 3.95 14.15
C PHE A 180 -23.52 2.80 13.19
N THR A 181 -22.69 1.77 13.15
CA THR A 181 -22.95 0.59 12.33
C THR A 181 -24.16 -0.18 12.84
N LEU A 182 -24.27 -0.35 14.16
CA LEU A 182 -25.41 -1.02 14.79
C LEU A 182 -26.71 -0.23 14.64
N ASP A 183 -26.67 1.10 14.80
CA ASP A 183 -27.83 1.97 14.65
C ASP A 183 -28.36 2.01 13.18
N ALA A 184 -27.50 1.76 12.19
CA ALA A 184 -27.86 1.69 10.79
C ALA A 184 -28.45 0.32 10.36
N MET A 185 -28.25 -0.74 11.14
CA MET A 185 -28.72 -2.09 10.79
C MET A 185 -30.24 -2.22 10.71
N PRO A 186 -31.07 -1.69 11.65
CA PRO A 186 -32.52 -1.80 11.56
C PRO A 186 -33.08 -1.17 10.27
N GLY A 187 -32.52 -0.02 9.85
CA GLY A 187 -32.93 0.65 8.61
C GLY A 187 -32.64 -0.18 7.35
N LYS A 188 -31.49 -0.87 7.34
CA LYS A 188 -31.13 -1.76 6.24
C LYS A 188 -32.01 -3.00 6.20
N GLN A 189 -32.31 -3.59 7.35
CA GLN A 189 -33.20 -4.74 7.46
C GLN A 189 -34.61 -4.39 6.95
N MET A 190 -35.17 -3.26 7.38
CA MET A 190 -36.47 -2.80 6.87
C MET A 190 -36.49 -2.56 5.37
N ALA A 191 -35.41 -2.04 4.79
CA ALA A 191 -35.30 -1.85 3.35
C ALA A 191 -35.26 -3.19 2.60
N ILE A 192 -34.49 -4.17 3.08
CA ILE A 192 -34.41 -5.51 2.51
C ILE A 192 -35.76 -6.23 2.61
N ASP A 193 -36.43 -6.14 3.78
CA ASP A 193 -37.76 -6.73 3.97
C ASP A 193 -38.82 -6.10 3.04
N ALA A 194 -38.74 -4.79 2.80
CA ALA A 194 -39.60 -4.12 1.86
C ALA A 194 -39.35 -4.57 0.41
N ASP A 195 -38.11 -4.72 0.00
CA ASP A 195 -37.72 -5.19 -1.33
C ASP A 195 -38.11 -6.67 -1.54
N LEU A 196 -38.01 -7.50 -0.50
CA LEU A 196 -38.45 -8.90 -0.51
C LEU A 196 -39.97 -8.99 -0.65
N ASN A 197 -40.73 -8.20 0.13
CA ASN A 197 -42.16 -8.13 0.07
C ASN A 197 -42.70 -7.56 -1.26
N ALA A 198 -41.95 -6.66 -1.88
CA ALA A 198 -42.23 -6.13 -3.19
C ALA A 198 -41.88 -7.08 -4.35
N GLY A 199 -41.24 -8.22 -4.06
CA GLY A 199 -40.82 -9.21 -5.05
C GLY A 199 -39.63 -8.75 -5.92
N ILE A 200 -38.91 -7.70 -5.51
CA ILE A 200 -37.76 -7.16 -6.24
C ILE A 200 -36.53 -8.05 -6.03
N ILE A 201 -36.41 -8.69 -4.88
CA ILE A 201 -35.34 -9.62 -4.52
C ILE A 201 -35.96 -10.95 -4.02
N ASN A 202 -35.21 -12.06 -4.24
CA ASN A 202 -35.59 -13.36 -3.71
C ASN A 202 -34.96 -13.60 -2.31
N GLN A 203 -35.48 -14.61 -1.58
CA GLN A 203 -34.96 -15.00 -0.26
C GLN A 203 -33.49 -15.36 -0.25
N ASP A 204 -32.93 -15.87 -1.36
CA ASP A 204 -31.50 -16.20 -1.49
C ASP A 204 -30.63 -14.95 -1.74
N GLN A 205 -31.25 -13.80 -2.07
CA GLN A 205 -30.57 -12.52 -2.33
C GLN A 205 -30.70 -11.52 -1.16
N ALA A 206 -31.59 -11.77 -0.24
CA ALA A 206 -31.83 -11.00 0.98
C ALA A 206 -30.90 -11.41 2.12
#